data_d17fe7bfe83c45dd37021c9968e0bf7a
#
_entry.id   d17fe7bfe83c45dd37021c9968e0bf7a
#
_cell.length_a   1.000
_cell.length_b   1.000
_cell.length_c   1.000
_cell.angle_alpha   90.00
_cell.angle_beta   90.00
_cell.angle_gamma   90.00
#
_symmetry.space_group_name_H-M   'P 1'
#
loop_
_entity.id
_entity.type
_entity.pdbx_description
1 polymer ?
#
loop_
_entity_poly.entity_id
_entity_poly.type
_entity_poly.pdbx_seq_one_letter_code
_entity_poly.pdbx_strand_id
1 'polypeptide(L)'
;MAIACCAAMVVSCTGQAGSQDKELMTVGNPFMPLWEHIPDGEPYVFEDPDNPGKQRVYVYGSHDSRITDYCGRELVVWSAPVEDLHHWRYDGEILKVDKNRDGQPISRRGLADVLFAPDVTLVTAPDGTKTYYLYPNDQEGGRNGLIAKSSRPDGPFEVCNWSKDNPNRADGVLAFDPAVFVDDDGRIYGYWGFERSYAAELDPATMATVKPGTQIVEDMVPGRYMDGVFKFFEASSIRKIQDKYIFIYSRFTLEGEFGLPSSNYTLAYAYGDSPLGPWTYGGTVIDGRGREVNEKGEPIASGTVDGNTHGGICQIDGQWYVFYHRQTGTDEYARQAMVAPITVKVTPGPGGKVEISEGEYNSEGFSLNGLDPLERHSAGLACWYTGPKTAIHEWPNNTFFGSYVASAYGTDSRFDKPFALENNTNPVVNNTDGSIVGYKYFNFDATSGRKNVKLLLNLIPEGVDGTITIMADRPWASQKGQELGKIQIKADMPQQPTEIAVKLPALGELSGKHAIYFTFSSDTKEKSICTLLDFIFK
;
A
#
# COMPACT_ATOMS: atom_id res chain seq x y z
N MET A 1 2.01 -69.51 -12.94
CA MET A 1 2.35 -68.33 -12.15
C MET A 1 3.19 -67.42 -13.00
N ALA A 2 2.56 -66.43 -13.62
CA ALA A 2 3.26 -65.43 -14.43
C ALA A 2 3.21 -64.11 -13.71
N ILE A 3 4.35 -63.55 -13.39
CA ILE A 3 4.52 -62.26 -12.77
C ILE A 3 4.65 -61.24 -13.91
N ALA A 4 3.68 -60.34 -13.99
CA ALA A 4 3.71 -59.24 -14.92
C ALA A 4 4.48 -58.08 -14.28
N CYS A 5 5.63 -57.68 -14.86
CA CYS A 5 6.32 -56.43 -14.56
C CYS A 5 5.64 -55.28 -15.29
N CYS A 6 5.03 -54.37 -14.50
CA CYS A 6 4.65 -53.05 -15.02
C CYS A 6 5.89 -52.15 -15.03
N ALA A 7 6.36 -51.82 -16.22
CA ALA A 7 7.34 -50.77 -16.41
C ALA A 7 6.63 -49.40 -16.37
N ALA A 8 6.94 -48.59 -15.35
CA ALA A 8 6.55 -47.21 -15.31
C ALA A 8 7.42 -46.38 -16.26
N MET A 9 6.83 -45.85 -17.33
CA MET A 9 7.45 -44.83 -18.16
C MET A 9 7.52 -43.51 -17.36
N VAL A 10 8.73 -43.11 -17.02
CA VAL A 10 8.98 -41.75 -16.57
C VAL A 10 9.03 -40.87 -17.82
N VAL A 11 7.95 -40.13 -18.06
CA VAL A 11 7.97 -39.07 -19.07
C VAL A 11 8.67 -37.87 -18.43
N SER A 12 9.91 -37.63 -18.82
CA SER A 12 10.64 -36.41 -18.53
C SER A 12 10.02 -35.26 -19.34
N CYS A 13 9.13 -34.51 -18.75
CA CYS A 13 8.71 -33.22 -19.31
C CYS A 13 9.75 -32.16 -18.93
N THR A 14 10.73 -31.93 -19.79
CA THR A 14 11.47 -30.67 -19.83
C THR A 14 10.57 -29.63 -20.50
N GLY A 15 9.60 -29.13 -19.77
CA GLY A 15 8.81 -27.95 -20.14
C GLY A 15 9.55 -26.71 -19.65
N GLN A 16 9.82 -25.78 -20.57
CA GLN A 16 10.14 -24.41 -20.25
C GLN A 16 9.11 -23.92 -19.23
N ALA A 17 9.58 -23.46 -18.06
CA ALA A 17 8.75 -22.76 -17.09
C ALA A 17 8.23 -21.48 -17.78
N GLY A 18 7.01 -21.53 -18.24
CA GLY A 18 6.34 -20.42 -18.90
C GLY A 18 5.92 -19.39 -17.88
N SER A 19 5.82 -18.16 -18.32
CA SER A 19 5.46 -16.93 -17.62
C SER A 19 4.10 -16.95 -16.85
N GLN A 20 3.36 -18.03 -16.86
CA GLN A 20 2.02 -18.15 -16.23
C GLN A 20 2.05 -18.27 -14.71
N ASP A 21 3.16 -18.69 -14.09
CA ASP A 21 3.24 -18.90 -12.64
C ASP A 21 3.46 -17.59 -11.82
N LYS A 22 3.56 -16.45 -12.49
CA LYS A 22 3.85 -15.15 -11.86
C LYS A 22 2.62 -14.24 -11.70
N GLU A 23 1.52 -14.56 -12.34
CA GLU A 23 0.28 -13.77 -12.24
C GLU A 23 -0.61 -14.31 -11.13
N LEU A 24 -1.03 -13.40 -10.24
CA LEU A 24 -1.86 -13.72 -9.08
C LEU A 24 -3.14 -12.91 -9.12
N MET A 25 -4.26 -13.59 -8.97
CA MET A 25 -5.55 -12.92 -8.77
C MET A 25 -5.63 -12.43 -7.32
N THR A 26 -5.86 -11.14 -7.15
CA THR A 26 -6.07 -10.50 -5.84
C THR A 26 -7.43 -9.81 -5.83
N VAL A 27 -8.11 -9.89 -4.71
CA VAL A 27 -9.41 -9.25 -4.52
C VAL A 27 -9.39 -8.48 -3.22
N GLY A 28 -9.75 -7.21 -3.30
CA GLY A 28 -9.84 -6.34 -2.14
C GLY A 28 -8.62 -5.44 -1.94
N ASN A 29 -8.51 -4.95 -0.73
CA ASN A 29 -7.49 -3.99 -0.32
C ASN A 29 -6.92 -4.42 1.06
N PRO A 30 -5.64 -4.77 1.17
CA PRO A 30 -4.53 -4.55 0.22
C PRO A 30 -4.76 -5.16 -1.17
N PHE A 31 -4.31 -4.46 -2.21
CA PHE A 31 -4.53 -4.91 -3.58
C PHE A 31 -3.45 -5.86 -4.12
N MET A 32 -2.34 -6.00 -3.41
CA MET A 32 -1.31 -7.01 -3.63
C MET A 32 -1.64 -8.29 -2.86
N PRO A 33 -0.99 -9.42 -3.13
CA PRO A 33 -1.08 -10.60 -2.28
C PRO A 33 -0.79 -10.24 -0.80
N LEU A 34 -1.57 -10.76 0.13
CA LEU A 34 -1.49 -10.34 1.55
C LEU A 34 -0.12 -10.62 2.22
N TRP A 35 0.68 -11.51 1.64
CA TRP A 35 2.05 -11.78 2.10
C TRP A 35 3.07 -10.81 1.51
N GLU A 36 2.70 -10.01 0.51
CA GLU A 36 3.60 -9.06 -0.12
C GLU A 36 3.56 -7.72 0.62
N HIS A 37 4.75 -7.15 0.80
CA HIS A 37 4.91 -5.91 1.54
C HIS A 37 5.71 -4.92 0.69
N ILE A 38 4.97 -4.22 -0.17
CA ILE A 38 5.49 -3.12 -1.00
C ILE A 38 4.87 -1.82 -0.52
N PRO A 39 5.48 -1.15 0.46
CA PRO A 39 5.14 0.22 0.81
C PRO A 39 5.70 1.21 -0.20
N ASP A 40 5.38 2.48 0.01
CA ASP A 40 5.96 3.61 -0.72
C ASP A 40 5.67 3.52 -2.23
N GLY A 41 4.52 2.92 -2.59
CA GLY A 41 4.20 2.55 -3.97
C GLY A 41 3.93 3.74 -4.86
N GLU A 42 4.84 4.01 -5.82
CA GLU A 42 4.70 5.03 -6.85
C GLU A 42 4.13 4.41 -8.12
N PRO A 43 2.88 4.77 -8.53
CA PRO A 43 2.19 4.15 -9.64
C PRO A 43 2.43 4.87 -10.97
N TYR A 44 2.70 4.11 -12.04
CA TYR A 44 2.77 4.61 -13.39
C TYR A 44 2.08 3.68 -14.39
N VAL A 45 1.45 4.26 -15.40
CA VAL A 45 0.93 3.50 -16.55
C VAL A 45 1.94 3.62 -17.69
N PHE A 46 2.51 2.48 -18.09
CA PHE A 46 3.42 2.37 -19.22
C PHE A 46 2.94 1.32 -20.22
N GLU A 47 3.48 1.38 -21.43
CA GLU A 47 3.29 0.33 -22.42
C GLU A 47 3.88 -0.99 -21.93
N ASP A 48 3.14 -2.08 -22.12
CA ASP A 48 3.63 -3.43 -21.83
C ASP A 48 4.74 -3.79 -22.85
N PRO A 49 5.99 -3.97 -22.40
CA PRO A 49 7.10 -4.23 -23.33
C PRO A 49 7.00 -5.57 -24.05
N ASP A 50 6.19 -6.50 -23.54
CA ASP A 50 5.99 -7.82 -24.12
C ASP A 50 4.73 -7.89 -25.00
N ASN A 51 3.83 -6.88 -24.90
CA ASN A 51 2.59 -6.79 -25.66
C ASN A 51 2.40 -5.37 -26.24
N PRO A 52 3.08 -5.02 -27.34
CA PRO A 52 3.01 -3.67 -27.91
C PRO A 52 1.58 -3.17 -28.15
N GLY A 53 1.31 -1.95 -27.77
CA GLY A 53 -0.02 -1.33 -27.85
C GLY A 53 -0.95 -1.66 -26.66
N LYS A 54 -0.53 -2.47 -25.71
CA LYS A 54 -1.18 -2.69 -24.43
C LYS A 54 -0.50 -1.85 -23.34
N GLN A 55 -1.25 -1.51 -22.30
CA GLN A 55 -0.73 -0.77 -21.15
C GLN A 55 -0.87 -1.59 -19.88
N ARG A 56 0.06 -1.36 -18.98
CA ARG A 56 0.02 -1.89 -17.62
C ARG A 56 0.25 -0.77 -16.62
N VAL A 57 -0.37 -0.88 -15.46
CA VAL A 57 0.04 -0.09 -14.31
C VAL A 57 1.18 -0.82 -13.61
N TYR A 58 2.27 -0.11 -13.36
CA TYR A 58 3.44 -0.57 -12.62
C TYR A 58 3.45 0.13 -11.27
N VAL A 59 3.74 -0.61 -10.20
CA VAL A 59 3.90 -0.07 -8.85
C VAL A 59 5.33 -0.31 -8.41
N TYR A 60 6.07 0.78 -8.26
CA TYR A 60 7.44 0.79 -7.77
C TYR A 60 7.41 1.20 -6.31
N GLY A 61 7.95 0.38 -5.43
CA GLY A 61 7.95 0.67 -3.99
C GLY A 61 9.18 0.09 -3.31
N SER A 62 9.33 0.43 -2.05
CA SER A 62 10.23 -0.30 -1.17
C SER A 62 9.78 -1.75 -1.08
N HIS A 63 10.67 -2.63 -0.62
CA HIS A 63 10.32 -4.02 -0.34
C HIS A 63 10.63 -4.31 1.13
N ASP A 64 9.59 -4.38 1.97
CA ASP A 64 9.78 -4.67 3.40
C ASP A 64 10.14 -6.14 3.59
N SER A 65 11.39 -6.47 3.34
CA SER A 65 11.95 -7.82 3.45
C SER A 65 12.77 -8.04 4.72
N ARG A 66 12.89 -7.03 5.59
CA ARG A 66 13.52 -7.10 6.90
C ARG A 66 12.47 -6.98 8.00
N ILE A 67 12.34 -7.98 8.84
CA ILE A 67 11.31 -8.02 9.90
C ILE A 67 11.64 -7.19 11.14
N THR A 68 12.79 -6.56 11.18
CA THR A 68 13.29 -5.78 12.34
C THR A 68 13.66 -4.35 11.99
N ASP A 69 13.41 -3.93 10.75
CA ASP A 69 13.74 -2.60 10.25
C ASP A 69 13.05 -2.33 8.91
N TYR A 70 13.00 -1.05 8.49
CA TYR A 70 12.39 -0.66 7.22
C TYR A 70 13.11 -1.23 6.01
N CYS A 71 12.33 -1.56 4.99
CA CYS A 71 12.73 -1.87 3.64
C CYS A 71 13.71 -3.05 3.50
N GLY A 72 14.04 -3.40 2.30
CA GLY A 72 14.93 -4.49 1.93
C GLY A 72 16.17 -4.01 1.20
N ARG A 73 16.91 -4.97 0.66
CA ARG A 73 18.16 -4.75 -0.08
C ARG A 73 17.97 -4.82 -1.58
N GLU A 74 16.75 -4.99 -2.00
CA GLU A 74 16.31 -5.04 -3.38
C GLU A 74 15.04 -4.21 -3.55
N LEU A 75 14.84 -3.66 -4.74
CA LEU A 75 13.58 -3.14 -5.20
C LEU A 75 12.94 -4.14 -6.15
N VAL A 76 11.64 -4.29 -6.01
CA VAL A 76 10.82 -5.15 -6.87
C VAL A 76 9.75 -4.31 -7.54
N VAL A 77 9.15 -4.84 -8.62
CA VAL A 77 7.99 -4.20 -9.25
C VAL A 77 6.91 -5.23 -9.53
N TRP A 78 5.69 -4.80 -9.30
CA TRP A 78 4.47 -5.51 -9.67
C TRP A 78 3.72 -4.72 -10.71
N SER A 79 3.06 -5.41 -11.63
CA SER A 79 2.24 -4.77 -12.65
C SER A 79 0.93 -5.51 -12.93
N ALA A 80 -0.09 -4.75 -13.37
CA ALA A 80 -1.36 -5.31 -13.80
C ALA A 80 -1.80 -4.68 -15.12
N PRO A 81 -2.51 -5.40 -16.01
CA PRO A 81 -3.15 -4.78 -17.17
C PRO A 81 -4.10 -3.66 -16.72
N VAL A 82 -4.13 -2.53 -17.42
CA VAL A 82 -5.04 -1.43 -17.07
C VAL A 82 -6.52 -1.83 -17.13
N GLU A 83 -6.85 -2.81 -17.96
CA GLU A 83 -8.19 -3.38 -18.09
C GLU A 83 -8.55 -4.44 -17.02
N ASP A 84 -7.57 -4.89 -16.20
CA ASP A 84 -7.78 -5.91 -15.19
C ASP A 84 -6.85 -5.74 -13.98
N LEU A 85 -7.28 -4.90 -13.05
CA LEU A 85 -6.53 -4.53 -11.84
C LEU A 85 -6.64 -5.59 -10.72
N HIS A 86 -7.18 -6.76 -11.01
CA HIS A 86 -7.21 -7.91 -10.11
C HIS A 86 -6.16 -8.96 -10.44
N HIS A 87 -5.51 -8.89 -11.62
CA HIS A 87 -4.45 -9.80 -12.03
C HIS A 87 -3.09 -9.11 -11.98
N TRP A 88 -2.42 -9.25 -10.84
CA TRP A 88 -1.09 -8.69 -10.60
C TRP A 88 0.01 -9.69 -10.94
N ARG A 89 1.00 -9.22 -11.71
CA ARG A 89 2.19 -9.97 -12.09
C ARG A 89 3.39 -9.48 -11.28
N TYR A 90 4.11 -10.41 -10.67
CA TYR A 90 5.43 -10.13 -10.11
C TYR A 90 6.47 -10.07 -11.23
N ASP A 91 6.94 -8.89 -11.56
CA ASP A 91 7.92 -8.69 -12.64
C ASP A 91 9.35 -8.98 -12.17
N GLY A 92 9.60 -9.01 -10.87
CA GLY A 92 10.85 -9.48 -10.28
C GLY A 92 11.63 -8.41 -9.52
N GLU A 93 12.84 -8.78 -9.11
CA GLU A 93 13.84 -7.87 -8.58
C GLU A 93 14.34 -6.97 -9.70
N ILE A 94 14.17 -5.65 -9.56
CA ILE A 94 14.53 -4.68 -10.58
C ILE A 94 15.86 -3.98 -10.31
N LEU A 95 16.25 -3.86 -9.05
CA LEU A 95 17.53 -3.26 -8.65
C LEU A 95 18.02 -3.85 -7.33
N LYS A 96 19.33 -4.12 -7.29
CA LYS A 96 20.09 -4.41 -6.08
C LYS A 96 21.47 -3.76 -6.19
N VAL A 97 21.89 -3.09 -5.13
CA VAL A 97 23.17 -2.37 -5.11
C VAL A 97 24.15 -3.13 -4.22
N ASP A 98 24.76 -4.18 -4.77
CA ASP A 98 25.71 -5.07 -4.10
C ASP A 98 27.15 -4.93 -4.61
N LYS A 99 27.36 -4.16 -5.70
CA LYS A 99 28.65 -3.91 -6.32
C LYS A 99 28.82 -2.45 -6.65
N ASN A 100 30.05 -1.96 -6.50
CA ASN A 100 30.42 -0.62 -6.89
C ASN A 100 30.68 -0.51 -8.41
N ARG A 101 31.03 0.69 -8.89
CA ARG A 101 31.40 0.95 -10.30
C ARG A 101 32.39 -0.05 -10.88
N ASP A 102 33.35 -0.50 -10.10
CA ASP A 102 34.42 -1.38 -10.54
C ASP A 102 34.09 -2.88 -10.32
N GLY A 103 32.82 -3.20 -10.03
CA GLY A 103 32.34 -4.56 -9.82
C GLY A 103 32.78 -5.19 -8.49
N GLN A 104 33.39 -4.43 -7.58
CA GLN A 104 33.77 -4.92 -6.27
C GLN A 104 32.57 -4.90 -5.32
N PRO A 105 32.43 -5.87 -4.41
CA PRO A 105 31.38 -5.84 -3.41
C PRO A 105 31.40 -4.52 -2.65
N ILE A 106 30.26 -3.85 -2.65
CA ILE A 106 30.05 -2.73 -1.75
C ILE A 106 29.40 -3.27 -0.52
N SER A 107 29.95 -2.97 0.59
CA SER A 107 29.18 -2.94 1.80
C SER A 107 30.01 -2.83 3.05
N ARG A 108 29.36 -2.32 4.04
CA ARG A 108 29.63 -2.65 5.42
C ARG A 108 29.20 -4.12 5.61
N ARG A 109 30.14 -5.06 5.73
CA ARG A 109 29.90 -6.48 6.07
C ARG A 109 29.45 -7.41 4.92
N GLY A 110 29.70 -7.10 3.65
CA GLY A 110 29.35 -8.01 2.54
C GLY A 110 27.86 -8.08 2.19
N LEU A 111 27.05 -7.08 2.59
CA LEU A 111 25.62 -7.01 2.30
C LEU A 111 25.34 -5.88 1.29
N ALA A 112 24.39 -6.03 0.40
CA ALA A 112 23.89 -4.96 -0.46
C ALA A 112 23.32 -3.80 0.36
N ASP A 113 23.25 -2.61 -0.24
CA ASP A 113 22.62 -1.46 0.40
C ASP A 113 21.12 -1.69 0.61
N VAL A 114 20.55 -1.05 1.61
CA VAL A 114 19.09 -0.99 1.80
C VAL A 114 18.55 0.11 0.91
N LEU A 115 17.50 -0.20 0.17
CA LEU A 115 16.87 0.68 -0.79
C LEU A 115 15.45 1.04 -0.33
N PHE A 116 15.12 2.33 -0.39
CA PHE A 116 13.86 2.90 0.08
C PHE A 116 13.14 3.60 -1.07
N ALA A 117 11.87 3.83 -0.93
CA ALA A 117 10.97 4.74 -1.64
C ALA A 117 11.47 5.21 -3.04
N PRO A 118 11.36 4.38 -4.07
CA PRO A 118 11.83 4.73 -5.40
C PRO A 118 10.80 5.53 -6.19
N ASP A 119 11.29 6.35 -7.15
CA ASP A 119 10.48 6.90 -8.23
C ASP A 119 11.02 6.45 -9.59
N VAL A 120 10.17 6.48 -10.62
CA VAL A 120 10.54 6.11 -12.00
C VAL A 120 10.09 7.17 -13.01
N THR A 121 11.00 7.56 -13.89
CA THR A 121 10.73 8.54 -14.93
C THR A 121 11.05 7.97 -16.32
N LEU A 122 10.13 8.11 -17.26
CA LEU A 122 10.33 7.75 -18.66
C LEU A 122 10.85 8.96 -19.46
N VAL A 123 11.96 8.77 -20.15
CA VAL A 123 12.46 9.68 -21.17
C VAL A 123 12.36 9.02 -22.53
N THR A 124 11.73 9.69 -23.49
CA THR A 124 11.67 9.25 -24.88
C THR A 124 12.55 10.15 -25.75
N ALA A 125 13.57 9.58 -26.35
CA ALA A 125 14.46 10.30 -27.26
C ALA A 125 13.74 10.65 -28.59
N PRO A 126 14.24 11.61 -29.38
CA PRO A 126 13.64 11.99 -30.67
C PRO A 126 13.52 10.84 -31.68
N ASP A 127 14.34 9.83 -31.58
CA ASP A 127 14.28 8.62 -32.42
C ASP A 127 13.27 7.57 -31.92
N GLY A 128 12.54 7.86 -30.83
CA GLY A 128 11.57 6.98 -30.21
C GLY A 128 12.14 6.01 -29.17
N THR A 129 13.45 6.05 -28.94
CA THR A 129 14.09 5.20 -27.91
C THR A 129 13.61 5.58 -26.53
N LYS A 130 13.08 4.62 -25.79
CA LYS A 130 12.60 4.77 -24.40
C LYS A 130 13.69 4.41 -23.41
N THR A 131 13.88 5.25 -22.41
CA THR A 131 14.75 4.99 -21.27
C THR A 131 14.00 5.29 -19.99
N TYR A 132 13.91 4.30 -19.12
CA TYR A 132 13.34 4.44 -17.79
C TYR A 132 14.47 4.71 -16.80
N TYR A 133 14.31 5.75 -16.00
CA TYR A 133 15.24 6.10 -14.93
C TYR A 133 14.58 5.82 -13.59
N LEU A 134 15.23 5.02 -12.77
CA LEU A 134 14.84 4.65 -11.41
C LEU A 134 15.67 5.47 -10.41
N TYR A 135 15.00 6.10 -9.48
CA TYR A 135 15.57 6.95 -8.44
C TYR A 135 15.33 6.33 -7.07
N PRO A 136 16.15 5.37 -6.62
CA PRO A 136 16.03 4.81 -5.30
C PRO A 136 16.53 5.78 -4.24
N ASN A 137 15.96 5.74 -3.05
CA ASN A 137 16.53 6.38 -1.88
C ASN A 137 17.52 5.40 -1.22
N ASP A 138 18.80 5.74 -1.17
CA ASP A 138 19.87 4.97 -0.53
C ASP A 138 20.45 5.74 0.65
N GLN A 139 19.75 5.71 1.79
CA GLN A 139 20.17 6.42 2.99
C GLN A 139 21.33 5.71 3.71
N GLU A 140 21.24 4.40 3.85
CA GLU A 140 22.23 3.61 4.60
C GLU A 140 23.54 3.45 3.84
N GLY A 141 23.49 3.37 2.53
CA GLY A 141 24.67 3.27 1.66
C GLY A 141 25.44 4.58 1.56
N GLY A 142 24.78 5.71 1.87
CA GLY A 142 25.36 7.05 1.73
C GLY A 142 25.66 7.43 0.28
N ARG A 143 24.91 6.88 -0.67
CA ARG A 143 24.96 7.17 -2.11
C ARG A 143 23.77 8.03 -2.51
N ASN A 144 23.65 9.17 -1.83
CA ASN A 144 22.58 10.12 -2.11
C ASN A 144 22.56 10.46 -3.61
N GLY A 145 21.32 10.47 -4.17
CA GLY A 145 21.12 10.75 -5.57
C GLY A 145 21.58 9.63 -6.51
N LEU A 146 21.60 8.37 -6.04
CA LEU A 146 21.81 7.21 -6.89
C LEU A 146 20.72 7.14 -7.97
N ILE A 147 21.11 6.84 -9.23
CA ILE A 147 20.19 6.67 -10.35
C ILE A 147 20.54 5.40 -11.09
N ALA A 148 19.54 4.63 -11.44
CA ALA A 148 19.67 3.49 -12.33
C ALA A 148 18.81 3.66 -13.58
N LYS A 149 19.08 2.95 -14.66
CA LYS A 149 18.32 3.04 -15.91
C LYS A 149 18.06 1.67 -16.52
N SER A 150 16.97 1.58 -17.27
CA SER A 150 16.59 0.41 -18.06
C SER A 150 15.94 0.83 -19.38
N SER A 151 15.93 -0.04 -20.37
CA SER A 151 15.10 0.11 -21.58
C SER A 151 13.67 -0.40 -21.39
N ARG A 152 13.37 -1.01 -20.24
CA ARG A 152 12.07 -1.61 -19.90
C ARG A 152 11.55 -1.06 -18.57
N PRO A 153 10.21 -0.90 -18.40
CA PRO A 153 9.63 -0.48 -17.12
C PRO A 153 9.81 -1.52 -16.01
N ASP A 154 9.88 -2.78 -16.36
CA ASP A 154 10.06 -3.93 -15.46
C ASP A 154 11.55 -4.30 -15.25
N GLY A 155 12.48 -3.44 -15.64
CA GLY A 155 13.92 -3.65 -15.44
C GLY A 155 14.54 -4.77 -16.29
N PRO A 156 15.69 -5.32 -15.88
CA PRO A 156 16.48 -4.86 -14.74
C PRO A 156 17.05 -3.45 -14.96
N PHE A 157 17.27 -2.73 -13.86
CA PHE A 157 17.88 -1.42 -13.88
C PHE A 157 19.37 -1.51 -13.52
N GLU A 158 20.19 -0.71 -14.18
CA GLU A 158 21.62 -0.61 -13.92
C GLU A 158 22.01 0.79 -13.46
N VAL A 159 22.78 0.88 -12.38
CA VAL A 159 23.27 2.17 -11.86
C VAL A 159 24.09 2.89 -12.93
N CYS A 160 23.74 4.15 -13.22
CA CYS A 160 24.31 4.89 -14.34
C CYS A 160 25.05 6.18 -13.96
N ASN A 161 25.02 6.59 -12.70
CA ASN A 161 25.66 7.84 -12.23
C ASN A 161 26.75 7.62 -11.18
N TRP A 162 27.49 6.52 -11.26
CA TRP A 162 28.66 6.32 -10.41
C TRP A 162 29.65 7.47 -10.55
N SER A 163 30.15 7.94 -9.41
CA SER A 163 31.16 8.99 -9.38
C SER A 163 32.46 8.58 -10.09
N LYS A 164 33.05 9.51 -10.84
CA LYS A 164 34.33 9.27 -11.53
C LYS A 164 35.48 9.20 -10.54
N ASP A 165 35.40 9.94 -9.45
CA ASP A 165 36.48 10.08 -8.48
C ASP A 165 36.44 9.01 -7.38
N ASN A 166 35.27 8.43 -7.12
CA ASN A 166 35.12 7.42 -6.09
C ASN A 166 34.16 6.31 -6.56
N PRO A 167 34.64 5.07 -6.77
CA PRO A 167 33.81 3.99 -7.27
C PRO A 167 32.67 3.56 -6.33
N ASN A 168 32.73 3.98 -5.07
CA ASN A 168 31.71 3.67 -4.07
C ASN A 168 30.65 4.77 -3.88
N ARG A 169 30.68 5.83 -4.69
CA ARG A 169 29.73 6.95 -4.61
C ARG A 169 28.97 7.15 -5.91
N ALA A 170 27.82 7.75 -5.80
CA ALA A 170 27.06 8.29 -6.92
C ALA A 170 27.17 9.83 -6.95
N ASP A 171 27.07 10.41 -8.14
CA ASP A 171 27.02 11.86 -8.34
C ASP A 171 25.56 12.27 -8.60
N GLY A 172 24.88 12.78 -7.58
CA GLY A 172 23.49 13.23 -7.64
C GLY A 172 23.09 14.08 -6.46
N VAL A 173 21.96 14.78 -6.57
CA VAL A 173 21.44 15.70 -5.53
C VAL A 173 20.17 15.19 -4.84
N LEU A 174 19.50 14.22 -5.41
CA LEU A 174 18.22 13.70 -4.93
C LEU A 174 18.42 12.77 -3.72
N ALA A 175 18.39 13.33 -2.51
CA ALA A 175 18.91 12.65 -1.33
C ALA A 175 17.92 11.76 -0.57
N PHE A 176 16.64 12.14 -0.51
CA PHE A 176 15.65 11.48 0.34
C PHE A 176 14.28 11.50 -0.33
N ASP A 177 13.66 10.35 -0.51
CA ASP A 177 12.35 10.17 -1.14
C ASP A 177 12.21 11.00 -2.42
N PRO A 178 13.04 10.70 -3.43
CA PRO A 178 13.10 11.47 -4.65
C PRO A 178 11.88 11.27 -5.53
N ALA A 179 11.46 12.34 -6.23
CA ALA A 179 10.56 12.26 -7.37
C ALA A 179 11.15 13.05 -8.54
N VAL A 180 11.01 12.54 -9.75
CA VAL A 180 11.53 13.22 -10.95
C VAL A 180 10.47 13.31 -12.03
N PHE A 181 10.34 14.50 -12.57
CA PHE A 181 9.34 14.83 -13.59
C PHE A 181 10.00 15.40 -14.84
N VAL A 182 9.63 14.88 -16.01
CA VAL A 182 9.99 15.43 -17.32
C VAL A 182 8.80 16.21 -17.85
N ASP A 183 8.98 17.51 -18.03
CA ASP A 183 7.93 18.39 -18.54
C ASP A 183 7.78 18.30 -20.07
N ASP A 184 6.67 18.82 -20.59
CA ASP A 184 6.33 18.80 -22.02
C ASP A 184 7.37 19.54 -22.89
N ASP A 185 8.10 20.48 -22.33
CA ASP A 185 9.19 21.19 -23.00
C ASP A 185 10.55 20.50 -22.91
N GLY A 186 10.59 19.31 -22.31
CA GLY A 186 11.79 18.50 -22.13
C GLY A 186 12.66 18.91 -20.96
N ARG A 187 12.28 19.90 -20.15
CA ARG A 187 12.96 20.20 -18.88
C ARG A 187 12.66 19.14 -17.85
N ILE A 188 13.61 18.93 -16.95
CA ILE A 188 13.57 17.87 -15.96
C ILE A 188 13.64 18.51 -14.58
N TYR A 189 12.77 18.11 -13.69
CA TYR A 189 12.69 18.62 -12.33
C TYR A 189 12.77 17.48 -11.32
N GLY A 190 13.58 17.67 -10.29
CA GLY A 190 13.70 16.74 -9.16
C GLY A 190 13.15 17.37 -7.89
N TYR A 191 12.54 16.53 -7.05
CA TYR A 191 11.93 16.89 -5.78
C TYR A 191 12.40 15.87 -4.74
N TRP A 192 12.72 16.33 -3.51
CA TRP A 192 13.19 15.44 -2.45
C TRP A 192 13.11 16.13 -1.08
N GLY A 193 13.31 15.38 -0.01
CA GLY A 193 13.51 15.97 1.31
C GLY A 193 12.92 15.17 2.46
N PHE A 194 13.45 15.46 3.65
CA PHE A 194 12.97 15.00 4.93
C PHE A 194 12.80 16.20 5.86
N GLU A 195 11.61 16.39 6.43
CA GLU A 195 11.21 17.54 7.25
C GLU A 195 11.36 18.91 6.58
N ARG A 196 11.93 18.96 5.39
CA ARG A 196 12.13 20.14 4.57
C ARG A 196 12.13 19.73 3.11
N SER A 197 11.35 20.44 2.29
CA SER A 197 11.23 20.15 0.86
C SER A 197 12.26 20.88 0.02
N TYR A 198 12.77 20.20 -0.98
CA TYR A 198 13.70 20.71 -1.97
C TYR A 198 13.20 20.42 -3.38
N ALA A 199 13.56 21.29 -4.33
CA ALA A 199 13.41 21.01 -5.75
C ALA A 199 14.52 21.67 -6.57
N ALA A 200 14.77 21.14 -7.76
CA ALA A 200 15.70 21.75 -8.71
C ALA A 200 15.34 21.40 -10.16
N GLU A 201 15.71 22.25 -11.10
CA GLU A 201 15.82 21.83 -12.49
C GLU A 201 17.10 21.01 -12.65
N LEU A 202 16.95 19.79 -13.18
CA LEU A 202 18.04 18.85 -13.36
C LEU A 202 18.69 19.00 -14.74
N ASP A 203 19.99 18.65 -14.80
CA ASP A 203 20.72 18.57 -16.05
C ASP A 203 20.28 17.33 -16.84
N PRO A 204 19.69 17.47 -18.03
CA PRO A 204 19.26 16.33 -18.84
C PRO A 204 20.42 15.42 -19.29
N ALA A 205 21.66 15.88 -19.24
CA ALA A 205 22.82 15.06 -19.55
C ALA A 205 23.15 14.05 -18.44
N THR A 206 22.77 14.34 -17.20
CA THR A 206 23.06 13.48 -16.04
C THR A 206 21.82 12.86 -15.44
N MET A 207 20.66 13.50 -15.57
CA MET A 207 19.41 13.16 -14.88
C MET A 207 19.53 13.21 -13.32
N ALA A 208 20.65 13.68 -12.81
CA ALA A 208 21.09 13.51 -11.41
C ALA A 208 21.48 14.80 -10.73
N THR A 209 22.04 15.74 -11.48
CA THR A 209 22.67 16.96 -10.94
C THR A 209 21.87 18.19 -11.30
N VAL A 210 22.04 19.26 -10.53
CA VAL A 210 21.41 20.55 -10.82
C VAL A 210 21.90 21.08 -12.17
N LYS A 211 21.00 21.54 -13.00
CA LYS A 211 21.32 22.14 -14.31
C LYS A 211 22.22 23.37 -14.14
N PRO A 212 23.31 23.47 -14.91
CA PRO A 212 24.20 24.63 -14.84
C PRO A 212 23.44 25.95 -15.02
N GLY A 213 23.67 26.89 -14.11
CA GLY A 213 23.01 28.19 -14.11
C GLY A 213 21.67 28.26 -13.38
N THR A 214 21.20 27.16 -12.84
CA THR A 214 20.04 27.11 -11.94
C THR A 214 20.47 26.81 -10.51
N GLN A 215 19.54 26.82 -9.57
CA GLN A 215 19.78 26.60 -8.14
C GLN A 215 18.75 25.64 -7.54
N ILE A 216 19.12 25.02 -6.43
CA ILE A 216 18.17 24.28 -5.57
C ILE A 216 17.21 25.29 -4.94
N VAL A 217 15.93 25.00 -5.05
CA VAL A 217 14.86 25.69 -4.33
C VAL A 217 14.69 24.98 -2.99
N GLU A 218 15.05 25.65 -1.92
CA GLU A 218 14.83 25.20 -0.55
C GLU A 218 13.45 25.65 -0.06
N ASP A 219 12.83 24.88 0.84
CA ASP A 219 11.47 25.09 1.29
C ASP A 219 10.51 25.26 0.09
N MET A 220 10.61 24.31 -0.88
CA MET A 220 9.86 24.33 -2.12
C MET A 220 8.34 24.49 -1.86
N VAL A 221 7.76 23.73 -0.94
CA VAL A 221 6.52 24.10 -0.25
C VAL A 221 6.87 24.83 1.04
N PRO A 222 6.21 25.97 1.35
CA PRO A 222 6.59 26.81 2.47
C PRO A 222 6.50 26.12 3.83
N GLY A 223 7.52 26.28 4.63
CA GLY A 223 7.59 25.81 6.01
C GLY A 223 8.17 24.41 6.16
N ARG A 224 8.42 24.03 7.40
CA ARG A 224 8.91 22.71 7.80
C ARG A 224 7.76 21.84 8.32
N TYR A 225 8.05 20.60 8.68
CA TYR A 225 7.02 19.60 9.00
C TYR A 225 6.04 20.00 10.14
N MET A 226 6.44 20.88 11.05
CA MET A 226 5.52 21.40 12.12
C MET A 226 4.99 22.80 11.83
N ASP A 227 5.44 23.47 10.76
CA ASP A 227 5.15 24.87 10.50
C ASP A 227 4.14 25.06 9.36
N GLY A 228 3.33 26.10 9.49
CA GLY A 228 2.42 26.53 8.44
C GLY A 228 1.32 25.52 8.12
N VAL A 229 0.80 25.56 6.91
CA VAL A 229 -0.29 24.69 6.45
C VAL A 229 0.23 23.45 5.73
N PHE A 230 1.35 23.55 5.03
CA PHE A 230 1.90 22.46 4.23
C PHE A 230 2.44 21.33 5.10
N LYS A 231 3.19 21.65 6.16
CA LYS A 231 3.77 20.68 7.11
C LYS A 231 4.42 19.49 6.40
N PHE A 232 5.25 19.79 5.37
CA PHE A 232 5.95 18.77 4.60
C PHE A 232 6.82 17.91 5.51
N PHE A 233 6.64 16.59 5.43
CA PHE A 233 7.46 15.65 6.18
C PHE A 233 8.43 14.91 5.24
N GLU A 234 7.91 14.15 4.23
CA GLU A 234 8.70 13.33 3.30
C GLU A 234 7.85 12.94 2.06
N ALA A 235 8.25 11.94 1.31
CA ALA A 235 7.43 11.24 0.33
C ALA A 235 7.03 12.09 -0.88
N SER A 236 8.01 12.58 -1.61
CA SER A 236 7.76 13.39 -2.81
C SER A 236 7.15 12.57 -3.94
N SER A 237 6.05 13.04 -4.52
CA SER A 237 5.45 12.54 -5.75
C SER A 237 4.90 13.70 -6.57
N ILE A 238 5.04 13.69 -7.88
CA ILE A 238 4.69 14.81 -8.75
C ILE A 238 3.91 14.36 -9.97
N ARG A 239 2.86 15.10 -10.32
CA ARG A 239 2.08 14.90 -11.55
C ARG A 239 1.81 16.23 -12.24
N LYS A 240 1.69 16.20 -13.56
CA LYS A 240 1.11 17.29 -14.32
C LYS A 240 -0.25 16.84 -14.86
N ILE A 241 -1.29 17.58 -14.53
CA ILE A 241 -2.65 17.31 -14.99
C ILE A 241 -3.15 18.56 -15.69
N GLN A 242 -3.34 18.48 -17.01
CA GLN A 242 -3.58 19.63 -17.88
C GLN A 242 -2.41 20.63 -17.76
N ASP A 243 -2.65 21.83 -17.27
CA ASP A 243 -1.66 22.90 -17.09
C ASP A 243 -1.24 23.10 -15.61
N LYS A 244 -1.61 22.19 -14.72
CA LYS A 244 -1.29 22.27 -13.28
C LYS A 244 -0.29 21.22 -12.88
N TYR A 245 0.66 21.62 -12.05
CA TYR A 245 1.58 20.74 -11.36
C TYR A 245 0.99 20.40 -10.00
N ILE A 246 0.99 19.12 -9.64
CA ILE A 246 0.39 18.60 -8.41
C ILE A 246 1.46 17.82 -7.68
N PHE A 247 1.85 18.33 -6.52
CA PHE A 247 2.85 17.75 -5.65
C PHE A 247 2.13 17.02 -4.51
N ILE A 248 2.31 15.71 -4.41
CA ILE A 248 1.79 14.84 -3.37
C ILE A 248 2.92 14.55 -2.40
N TYR A 249 2.63 14.53 -1.10
CA TYR A 249 3.66 14.34 -0.08
C TYR A 249 3.06 13.85 1.24
N SER A 250 3.89 13.23 2.08
CA SER A 250 3.55 12.93 3.46
C SER A 250 3.52 14.23 4.27
N ARG A 251 2.36 14.49 4.89
CA ARG A 251 2.09 15.68 5.69
C ARG A 251 1.99 15.32 7.16
N PHE A 252 2.78 15.99 8.00
CA PHE A 252 2.66 15.85 9.43
C PHE A 252 1.38 16.51 9.95
N THR A 253 0.58 15.79 10.72
CA THR A 253 -0.60 16.32 11.42
C THR A 253 -0.25 16.53 12.89
N LEU A 254 -0.62 17.67 13.43
CA LEU A 254 -0.36 18.00 14.84
C LEU A 254 -1.38 17.33 15.76
N GLU A 255 -1.04 17.24 17.05
CA GLU A 255 -1.93 16.77 18.10
C GLU A 255 -3.28 17.49 18.06
N GLY A 256 -4.38 16.73 18.03
CA GLY A 256 -5.74 17.25 17.95
C GLY A 256 -6.17 17.70 16.55
N GLU A 257 -5.30 17.73 15.56
CA GLU A 257 -5.69 17.92 14.16
C GLU A 257 -6.53 16.73 13.71
N PHE A 258 -7.70 16.98 13.14
CA PHE A 258 -8.75 15.98 12.88
C PHE A 258 -9.31 15.28 14.13
N GLY A 259 -9.02 15.77 15.34
CA GLY A 259 -9.40 15.13 16.61
C GLY A 259 -8.61 13.87 16.94
N LEU A 260 -7.47 13.66 16.28
CA LEU A 260 -6.60 12.48 16.44
C LEU A 260 -5.23 12.88 17.00
N PRO A 261 -4.44 11.92 17.50
CA PRO A 261 -3.04 12.15 17.84
C PRO A 261 -2.22 12.68 16.66
N SER A 262 -1.06 13.28 16.94
CA SER A 262 -0.11 13.68 15.90
C SER A 262 0.38 12.47 15.09
N SER A 263 0.61 12.67 13.78
CA SER A 263 1.01 11.58 12.88
C SER A 263 1.59 12.11 11.57
N ASN A 264 2.48 11.37 10.94
CA ASN A 264 2.88 11.56 9.54
C ASN A 264 2.18 10.57 8.57
N TYR A 265 1.09 9.93 9.00
CA TYR A 265 0.38 8.90 8.25
C TYR A 265 -0.70 9.48 7.30
N THR A 266 -0.47 10.70 6.78
CA THR A 266 -1.40 11.44 5.93
C THR A 266 -0.71 11.89 4.65
N LEU A 267 -1.23 11.51 3.47
CA LEU A 267 -0.83 12.12 2.21
C LEU A 267 -1.67 13.38 1.95
N ALA A 268 -0.99 14.46 1.62
CA ALA A 268 -1.58 15.73 1.22
C ALA A 268 -1.12 16.11 -0.17
N TYR A 269 -1.73 17.16 -0.75
CA TYR A 269 -1.28 17.71 -2.01
C TYR A 269 -1.16 19.23 -1.97
N ALA A 270 -0.25 19.72 -2.79
CA ALA A 270 -0.12 21.10 -3.19
C ALA A 270 -0.19 21.19 -4.70
N TYR A 271 -0.61 22.33 -5.24
CA TYR A 271 -0.67 22.56 -6.69
C TYR A 271 -0.17 23.94 -7.07
N GLY A 272 0.30 24.08 -8.31
CA GLY A 272 0.82 25.33 -8.83
C GLY A 272 0.78 25.40 -10.34
N ASP A 273 1.08 26.60 -10.87
CA ASP A 273 1.15 26.87 -12.32
C ASP A 273 2.56 26.63 -12.90
N SER A 274 3.53 26.29 -12.04
CA SER A 274 4.94 26.05 -12.39
C SER A 274 5.48 24.87 -11.61
N PRO A 275 6.40 24.08 -12.20
CA PRO A 275 6.99 22.91 -11.52
C PRO A 275 7.80 23.24 -10.28
N LEU A 276 8.28 24.48 -10.13
CA LEU A 276 8.99 24.95 -8.95
C LEU A 276 8.14 25.86 -8.05
N GLY A 277 6.84 25.89 -8.27
CA GLY A 277 5.92 26.74 -7.53
C GLY A 277 5.77 28.17 -8.11
N PRO A 278 5.12 29.10 -7.39
CA PRO A 278 4.62 28.95 -6.03
C PRO A 278 3.47 27.95 -5.91
N TRP A 279 3.37 27.35 -4.72
CA TRP A 279 2.41 26.28 -4.42
C TRP A 279 1.23 26.76 -3.58
N THR A 280 0.07 26.22 -3.84
CA THR A 280 -1.14 26.36 -3.04
C THR A 280 -1.42 25.02 -2.34
N TYR A 281 -1.64 25.03 -1.03
CA TYR A 281 -2.06 23.84 -0.30
C TYR A 281 -3.46 23.42 -0.74
N GLY A 282 -3.63 22.17 -1.13
CA GLY A 282 -4.90 21.66 -1.68
C GLY A 282 -5.74 20.88 -0.67
N GLY A 283 -5.12 20.17 0.25
CA GLY A 283 -5.82 19.35 1.25
C GLY A 283 -5.22 17.96 1.41
N THR A 284 -5.93 17.09 2.13
CA THR A 284 -5.61 15.69 2.34
C THR A 284 -6.07 14.85 1.14
N VAL A 285 -5.23 13.92 0.70
CA VAL A 285 -5.57 12.92 -0.34
C VAL A 285 -6.03 11.61 0.30
N ILE A 286 -5.34 11.16 1.34
CA ILE A 286 -5.70 9.99 2.14
C ILE A 286 -5.13 10.13 3.55
N ASP A 287 -5.85 9.63 4.54
CA ASP A 287 -5.36 9.44 5.91
C ASP A 287 -5.27 7.94 6.20
N GLY A 288 -4.06 7.40 6.29
CA GLY A 288 -3.81 5.98 6.51
C GLY A 288 -4.29 5.46 7.87
N ARG A 289 -4.61 6.36 8.80
CA ARG A 289 -5.22 5.99 10.09
C ARG A 289 -6.67 5.50 9.95
N GLY A 290 -7.34 5.80 8.83
CA GLY A 290 -8.77 5.54 8.65
C GLY A 290 -9.61 6.40 9.57
N ARG A 291 -9.81 7.69 9.22
CA ARG A 291 -10.59 8.62 10.06
C ARG A 291 -12.06 8.23 10.10
N GLU A 292 -12.53 7.94 11.31
CA GLU A 292 -13.90 7.53 11.60
C GLU A 292 -14.41 8.19 12.87
N VAL A 293 -15.61 7.84 13.29
CA VAL A 293 -16.18 8.26 14.57
C VAL A 293 -16.61 7.06 15.40
N ASN A 294 -16.44 7.15 16.71
CA ASN A 294 -16.94 6.14 17.64
C ASN A 294 -18.48 6.25 17.84
N GLU A 295 -19.05 5.43 18.70
CA GLU A 295 -20.48 5.42 19.01
C GLU A 295 -21.03 6.79 19.47
N LYS A 296 -20.20 7.62 20.11
CA LYS A 296 -20.56 8.95 20.59
C LYS A 296 -20.38 10.06 19.56
N GLY A 297 -19.84 9.74 18.36
CA GLY A 297 -19.50 10.71 17.32
C GLY A 297 -18.14 11.39 17.52
N GLU A 298 -17.29 10.87 18.41
CA GLU A 298 -15.94 11.38 18.63
C GLU A 298 -14.97 10.79 17.58
N PRO A 299 -14.02 11.57 17.03
CA PRO A 299 -13.07 11.08 16.05
C PRO A 299 -12.21 9.93 16.60
N ILE A 300 -12.00 8.92 15.76
CA ILE A 300 -11.11 7.78 16.03
C ILE A 300 -10.31 7.41 14.80
N ALA A 301 -9.17 6.76 15.01
CA ALA A 301 -8.50 5.98 13.99
C ALA A 301 -9.15 4.60 13.92
N SER A 302 -9.64 4.17 12.76
CA SER A 302 -10.21 2.84 12.58
C SER A 302 -9.15 1.78 12.29
N GLY A 303 -7.97 2.23 11.88
CA GLY A 303 -6.78 1.42 11.64
C GLY A 303 -5.68 1.70 12.66
N THR A 304 -4.43 1.63 12.22
CA THR A 304 -3.25 1.98 13.02
C THR A 304 -3.25 3.48 13.31
N VAL A 305 -2.97 3.86 14.55
CA VAL A 305 -3.09 5.27 15.00
C VAL A 305 -2.00 6.18 14.46
N ASP A 306 -0.83 5.62 14.15
CA ASP A 306 0.31 6.32 13.57
C ASP A 306 1.14 5.38 12.72
N GLY A 307 1.99 5.94 11.87
CA GLY A 307 2.90 5.26 10.97
C GLY A 307 3.35 6.23 9.90
N ASN A 308 4.29 5.81 9.06
CA ASN A 308 4.65 6.58 7.88
C ASN A 308 3.71 6.29 6.71
N THR A 309 3.70 7.15 5.71
CA THR A 309 3.00 6.94 4.45
C THR A 309 3.75 7.57 3.29
N HIS A 310 3.77 6.88 2.17
CA HIS A 310 4.28 7.36 0.89
C HIS A 310 3.42 6.77 -0.22
N GLY A 311 3.28 7.48 -1.32
CA GLY A 311 2.56 7.04 -2.49
C GLY A 311 2.22 8.21 -3.41
N GLY A 312 1.49 7.90 -4.48
CA GLY A 312 1.15 8.87 -5.51
C GLY A 312 -0.27 8.70 -6.01
N ILE A 313 -0.65 9.52 -6.98
CA ILE A 313 -1.94 9.38 -7.67
C ILE A 313 -1.71 8.92 -9.11
N CYS A 314 -2.64 8.11 -9.63
CA CYS A 314 -2.61 7.63 -11.00
C CYS A 314 -4.02 7.56 -11.57
N GLN A 315 -4.17 7.92 -12.86
CA GLN A 315 -5.39 7.65 -13.60
C GLN A 315 -5.24 6.35 -14.38
N ILE A 316 -6.14 5.40 -14.14
CA ILE A 316 -6.14 4.09 -14.78
C ILE A 316 -7.53 3.89 -15.37
N ASP A 317 -7.62 3.70 -16.68
CA ASP A 317 -8.88 3.55 -17.43
C ASP A 317 -9.95 4.61 -17.07
N GLY A 318 -9.51 5.87 -16.97
CA GLY A 318 -10.39 7.02 -16.68
C GLY A 318 -10.70 7.24 -15.19
N GLN A 319 -10.45 6.30 -14.31
CA GLN A 319 -10.62 6.44 -12.86
C GLN A 319 -9.31 6.88 -12.20
N TRP A 320 -9.39 7.88 -11.32
CA TRP A 320 -8.27 8.30 -10.49
C TRP A 320 -8.20 7.49 -9.20
N TYR A 321 -6.99 7.13 -8.81
CA TYR A 321 -6.69 6.43 -7.57
C TYR A 321 -5.55 7.11 -6.83
N VAL A 322 -5.59 7.06 -5.49
CA VAL A 322 -4.43 7.28 -4.64
C VAL A 322 -3.88 5.93 -4.22
N PHE A 323 -2.56 5.75 -4.38
CA PHE A 323 -1.80 4.61 -3.90
C PHE A 323 -1.11 5.03 -2.60
N TYR A 324 -1.15 4.19 -1.60
CA TYR A 324 -0.58 4.41 -0.28
C TYR A 324 -0.27 3.06 0.38
N HIS A 325 0.08 3.04 1.65
CA HIS A 325 0.28 1.76 2.36
C HIS A 325 -0.32 1.80 3.77
N ARG A 326 -0.45 0.63 4.38
CA ARG A 326 -0.81 0.46 5.79
C ARG A 326 0.19 -0.42 6.51
N GLN A 327 0.38 -0.22 7.80
CA GLN A 327 1.12 -1.12 8.66
C GLN A 327 0.29 -2.34 9.05
N THR A 328 0.94 -3.47 9.28
CA THR A 328 0.38 -4.67 9.89
C THR A 328 1.23 -5.11 11.08
N GLY A 329 0.69 -5.96 11.95
CA GLY A 329 1.38 -6.35 13.17
C GLY A 329 1.45 -5.24 14.21
N THR A 330 2.46 -5.29 15.05
CA THR A 330 2.67 -4.36 16.16
C THR A 330 3.86 -3.42 15.96
N ASP A 331 4.52 -3.46 14.81
CA ASP A 331 5.59 -2.56 14.41
C ASP A 331 5.32 -1.98 13.01
N GLU A 332 6.22 -1.14 12.51
CA GLU A 332 6.07 -0.46 11.22
C GLU A 332 6.83 -1.15 10.07
N TYR A 333 7.28 -2.40 10.24
CA TYR A 333 8.20 -3.05 9.29
C TYR A 333 7.53 -4.00 8.30
N ALA A 334 6.19 -4.09 8.34
CA ALA A 334 5.39 -4.97 7.50
C ALA A 334 4.26 -4.18 6.83
N ARG A 335 4.60 -3.35 5.85
CA ARG A 335 3.68 -2.40 5.22
C ARG A 335 3.10 -2.97 3.94
N GLN A 336 1.79 -3.01 3.83
CA GLN A 336 1.05 -3.54 2.68
C GLN A 336 0.56 -2.42 1.76
N ALA A 337 0.68 -2.62 0.45
CA ALA A 337 0.21 -1.69 -0.56
C ALA A 337 -1.32 -1.55 -0.56
N MET A 338 -1.80 -0.32 -0.50
CA MET A 338 -3.21 0.05 -0.46
C MET A 338 -3.56 1.00 -1.60
N VAL A 339 -4.84 1.01 -1.97
CA VAL A 339 -5.37 1.92 -2.99
C VAL A 339 -6.75 2.42 -2.59
N ALA A 340 -7.09 3.64 -2.99
CA ALA A 340 -8.45 4.16 -2.85
C ALA A 340 -8.85 4.97 -4.09
N PRO A 341 -10.11 4.86 -4.57
CA PRO A 341 -10.60 5.72 -5.65
C PRO A 341 -10.74 7.17 -5.15
N ILE A 342 -10.39 8.10 -6.02
CA ILE A 342 -10.51 9.54 -5.79
C ILE A 342 -11.10 10.23 -7.02
N THR A 343 -11.53 11.48 -6.85
CA THR A 343 -11.87 12.36 -7.96
C THR A 343 -10.84 13.48 -8.06
N VAL A 344 -10.47 13.84 -9.28
CA VAL A 344 -9.56 14.95 -9.56
C VAL A 344 -10.26 15.90 -10.53
N LYS A 345 -10.39 17.17 -10.14
CA LYS A 345 -10.95 18.24 -10.98
C LYS A 345 -9.93 19.35 -11.10
N VAL A 346 -9.62 19.72 -12.32
CA VAL A 346 -8.71 20.83 -12.62
C VAL A 346 -9.49 21.93 -13.33
N THR A 347 -9.40 23.15 -12.80
CA THR A 347 -9.79 24.37 -13.51
C THR A 347 -8.54 24.94 -14.15
N PRO A 348 -8.42 24.89 -15.49
CA PRO A 348 -7.21 25.34 -16.18
C PRO A 348 -7.05 26.86 -16.19
N GLY A 349 -5.87 27.31 -16.59
CA GLY A 349 -5.50 28.72 -16.72
C GLY A 349 -4.87 29.31 -15.46
N PRO A 350 -4.25 30.50 -15.58
CA PRO A 350 -3.59 31.16 -14.47
C PRO A 350 -4.53 31.39 -13.29
N GLY A 351 -4.11 30.93 -12.08
CA GLY A 351 -4.92 31.01 -10.88
C GLY A 351 -6.10 30.02 -10.83
N GLY A 352 -6.16 29.07 -11.77
CA GLY A 352 -7.09 27.94 -11.74
C GLY A 352 -6.82 27.01 -10.55
N LYS A 353 -7.81 26.21 -10.18
CA LYS A 353 -7.79 25.38 -8.96
C LYS A 353 -7.67 23.90 -9.32
N VAL A 354 -7.07 23.15 -8.40
CA VAL A 354 -7.10 21.69 -8.36
C VAL A 354 -7.87 21.25 -7.12
N GLU A 355 -8.86 20.39 -7.32
CA GLU A 355 -9.68 19.79 -6.26
C GLU A 355 -9.53 18.27 -6.35
N ILE A 356 -8.90 17.66 -5.35
CA ILE A 356 -8.79 16.22 -5.20
C ILE A 356 -9.64 15.80 -4.00
N SER A 357 -10.57 14.84 -4.21
CA SER A 357 -11.33 14.29 -3.09
C SER A 357 -10.40 13.47 -2.19
N GLU A 358 -10.66 13.48 -0.89
CA GLU A 358 -10.02 12.52 -0.01
C GLU A 358 -10.50 11.09 -0.33
N GLY A 359 -9.56 10.14 -0.40
CA GLY A 359 -9.85 8.72 -0.52
C GLY A 359 -10.34 8.15 0.82
N GLU A 360 -11.19 7.13 0.75
CA GLU A 360 -11.64 6.41 1.93
C GLU A 360 -10.73 5.21 2.21
N TYR A 361 -10.31 5.01 3.47
CA TYR A 361 -9.66 3.79 3.91
C TYR A 361 -10.66 2.63 3.85
N ASN A 362 -10.51 1.69 2.90
CA ASN A 362 -11.52 0.72 2.53
C ASN A 362 -10.94 -0.69 2.29
N SER A 363 -11.82 -1.70 2.21
CA SER A 363 -11.48 -3.09 1.90
C SER A 363 -11.70 -3.45 0.43
N GLU A 364 -12.35 -2.60 -0.36
CA GLU A 364 -12.74 -2.93 -1.74
C GLU A 364 -11.64 -2.65 -2.77
N GLY A 365 -10.75 -1.68 -2.51
CA GLY A 365 -9.66 -1.34 -3.42
C GLY A 365 -10.14 -1.00 -4.82
N PHE A 366 -9.77 -1.81 -5.80
CA PHE A 366 -10.20 -1.66 -7.20
C PHE A 366 -11.62 -2.17 -7.48
N SER A 367 -12.25 -2.86 -6.55
CA SER A 367 -13.62 -3.37 -6.68
C SER A 367 -14.65 -2.27 -6.42
N LEU A 368 -14.76 -1.28 -7.32
CA LEU A 368 -15.56 -0.05 -7.12
C LEU A 368 -17.03 -0.29 -6.82
N ASN A 369 -17.56 -1.44 -7.25
CA ASN A 369 -18.94 -1.85 -6.96
C ASN A 369 -19.11 -2.64 -5.66
N GLY A 370 -18.06 -2.76 -4.86
CA GLY A 370 -17.99 -3.61 -3.66
C GLY A 370 -17.48 -5.02 -3.95
N LEU A 371 -16.97 -5.68 -2.92
CA LEU A 371 -16.51 -7.07 -2.97
C LEU A 371 -17.70 -8.02 -3.20
N ASP A 372 -17.47 -9.15 -3.87
CA ASP A 372 -18.48 -10.19 -4.00
C ASP A 372 -18.63 -10.96 -2.67
N PRO A 373 -19.78 -10.90 -1.99
CA PRO A 373 -19.98 -11.61 -0.74
C PRO A 373 -19.95 -13.13 -0.89
N LEU A 374 -20.13 -13.64 -2.12
CA LEU A 374 -20.13 -15.08 -2.42
C LEU A 374 -18.73 -15.65 -2.63
N GLU A 375 -17.69 -14.81 -2.61
CA GLU A 375 -16.31 -15.22 -2.58
C GLU A 375 -15.79 -15.31 -1.14
N ARG A 376 -14.72 -16.09 -0.94
CA ARG A 376 -14.06 -16.22 0.37
C ARG A 376 -13.04 -15.09 0.54
N HIS A 377 -13.17 -14.34 1.62
CA HIS A 377 -12.33 -13.20 1.94
C HIS A 377 -11.50 -13.45 3.18
N SER A 378 -10.23 -13.10 3.13
CA SER A 378 -9.39 -13.09 4.33
C SER A 378 -9.89 -12.05 5.34
N ALA A 379 -9.80 -12.38 6.62
CA ALA A 379 -10.00 -11.39 7.68
C ALA A 379 -9.03 -10.20 7.58
N GLY A 380 -7.86 -10.43 6.99
CA GLY A 380 -6.85 -9.40 6.75
C GLY A 380 -7.26 -8.27 5.80
N LEU A 381 -8.40 -8.35 5.11
CA LEU A 381 -8.97 -7.23 4.35
C LEU A 381 -9.65 -6.18 5.24
N ALA A 382 -9.64 -6.34 6.57
CA ALA A 382 -10.24 -5.38 7.48
C ALA A 382 -9.67 -3.98 7.27
N CYS A 383 -10.57 -3.00 7.16
CA CYS A 383 -10.25 -1.56 7.14
C CYS A 383 -10.75 -0.84 8.40
N TRP A 384 -11.29 -1.58 9.33
CA TRP A 384 -11.64 -1.14 10.68
C TRP A 384 -11.22 -2.22 11.67
N TYR A 385 -10.30 -1.88 12.59
CA TYR A 385 -9.86 -2.78 13.64
C TYR A 385 -9.51 -1.93 14.88
N THR A 386 -10.41 -1.92 15.85
CA THR A 386 -10.31 -1.11 17.06
C THR A 386 -10.57 -1.93 18.31
N GLY A 387 -10.19 -1.39 19.45
CA GLY A 387 -10.46 -1.95 20.76
C GLY A 387 -11.25 -1.01 21.65
N PRO A 388 -11.48 -1.39 22.93
CA PRO A 388 -12.17 -0.57 23.91
C PRO A 388 -11.41 0.70 24.28
N LYS A 389 -10.13 0.78 23.93
CA LYS A 389 -9.25 1.95 24.09
C LYS A 389 -8.50 2.21 22.79
N THR A 390 -8.19 3.48 22.54
CA THR A 390 -7.33 3.89 21.43
C THR A 390 -5.96 3.24 21.59
N ALA A 391 -5.41 2.71 20.49
CA ALA A 391 -4.05 2.20 20.45
C ALA A 391 -3.05 3.33 20.77
N ILE A 392 -1.86 2.95 21.23
CA ILE A 392 -0.76 3.88 21.53
C ILE A 392 0.37 3.58 20.57
N HIS A 393 0.91 4.61 19.98
CA HIS A 393 2.12 4.52 19.16
C HIS A 393 3.34 5.02 19.94
N GLU A 394 4.36 4.20 20.03
CA GLU A 394 5.70 4.53 20.52
C GLU A 394 6.71 3.96 19.54
N TRP A 395 7.16 4.80 18.64
CA TRP A 395 8.00 4.40 17.52
C TRP A 395 9.10 3.39 17.89
N PRO A 396 9.25 2.28 17.16
CA PRO A 396 8.49 1.88 15.97
C PRO A 396 7.26 0.98 16.26
N ASN A 397 6.78 0.94 17.49
CA ASN A 397 5.80 -0.05 17.94
C ASN A 397 4.43 0.56 18.21
N ASN A 398 3.40 -0.23 17.92
CA ASN A 398 2.01 0.03 18.27
C ASN A 398 1.56 -0.90 19.40
N THR A 399 0.90 -0.36 20.41
CA THR A 399 0.24 -1.12 21.47
C THR A 399 -1.26 -1.10 21.24
N PHE A 400 -1.84 -2.22 20.84
CA PHE A 400 -3.27 -2.38 20.63
C PHE A 400 -3.95 -2.91 21.88
N PHE A 401 -5.13 -2.32 22.20
CA PHE A 401 -6.02 -2.76 23.30
C PHE A 401 -7.22 -3.55 22.77
N GLY A 402 -7.18 -4.01 21.57
CA GLY A 402 -8.20 -4.77 20.87
C GLY A 402 -7.69 -5.27 19.54
N SER A 403 -8.58 -5.48 18.59
CA SER A 403 -8.28 -6.06 17.28
C SER A 403 -7.19 -5.33 16.51
N TYR A 404 -6.33 -6.10 15.84
CA TYR A 404 -5.43 -5.62 14.79
C TYR A 404 -5.16 -6.71 13.76
N VAL A 405 -4.71 -6.31 12.57
CA VAL A 405 -4.31 -7.22 11.50
C VAL A 405 -2.89 -7.70 11.79
N ALA A 406 -2.70 -9.00 11.98
CA ALA A 406 -1.39 -9.57 12.21
C ALA A 406 -0.53 -9.47 10.95
N SER A 407 0.78 -9.27 11.12
CA SER A 407 1.73 -9.35 10.02
C SER A 407 1.79 -10.77 9.45
N ALA A 408 1.98 -10.89 8.14
CA ALA A 408 2.21 -12.17 7.48
C ALA A 408 3.56 -12.81 7.84
N TYR A 409 4.47 -12.05 8.43
CA TYR A 409 5.80 -12.53 8.76
C TYR A 409 5.81 -13.63 9.82
N GLY A 410 5.03 -13.51 10.86
CA GLY A 410 5.16 -14.39 11.99
C GLY A 410 6.62 -14.42 12.47
N THR A 411 7.05 -15.57 13.00
CA THR A 411 8.45 -15.84 13.35
C THR A 411 9.26 -16.43 12.19
N ASP A 412 8.61 -16.75 11.06
CA ASP A 412 9.25 -17.31 9.88
C ASP A 412 9.50 -16.20 8.87
N SER A 413 10.75 -15.95 8.52
CA SER A 413 11.11 -15.07 7.42
C SER A 413 10.64 -15.70 6.11
N ARG A 414 9.43 -15.38 5.67
CA ARG A 414 8.85 -15.90 4.41
C ARG A 414 9.41 -15.23 3.17
N PHE A 415 10.26 -14.24 3.34
CA PHE A 415 10.81 -13.44 2.26
C PHE A 415 11.72 -14.20 1.32
N ASP A 416 12.36 -15.26 1.79
CA ASP A 416 13.11 -16.17 0.92
C ASP A 416 12.20 -17.01 0.00
N LYS A 417 10.87 -16.89 0.18
CA LYS A 417 9.87 -17.64 -0.59
C LYS A 417 8.70 -16.72 -0.97
N PRO A 418 8.90 -15.74 -1.86
CA PRO A 418 7.89 -14.73 -2.21
C PRO A 418 6.58 -15.31 -2.78
N PHE A 419 6.57 -16.58 -3.18
CA PHE A 419 5.40 -17.28 -3.72
C PHE A 419 4.89 -18.44 -2.86
N ALA A 420 5.33 -18.57 -1.61
CA ALA A 420 4.79 -19.57 -0.70
C ALA A 420 3.40 -19.15 -0.20
N LEU A 421 2.38 -19.39 -1.02
CA LEU A 421 0.99 -19.00 -0.79
C LEU A 421 0.29 -19.79 0.32
N GLU A 422 0.85 -20.87 0.81
CA GLU A 422 0.12 -21.92 1.49
C GLU A 422 -0.47 -21.58 2.86
N ASN A 423 -0.09 -20.45 3.50
CA ASN A 423 -0.61 -20.11 4.83
C ASN A 423 -0.78 -18.59 5.08
N ASN A 424 -1.09 -17.84 4.06
CA ASN A 424 -1.03 -16.40 4.11
C ASN A 424 -2.38 -15.76 4.37
N THR A 425 -2.84 -15.79 5.60
CA THR A 425 -4.17 -15.29 5.94
C THR A 425 -4.15 -13.90 6.56
N ASN A 426 -3.02 -13.32 7.00
CA ASN A 426 -3.02 -12.08 7.78
C ASN A 426 -4.24 -12.04 8.73
N PRO A 427 -4.30 -12.89 9.73
CA PRO A 427 -5.48 -12.99 10.57
C PRO A 427 -5.72 -11.69 11.33
N VAL A 428 -6.97 -11.44 11.72
CA VAL A 428 -7.26 -10.41 12.72
C VAL A 428 -7.23 -11.06 14.09
N VAL A 429 -6.35 -10.58 14.93
CA VAL A 429 -6.04 -11.15 16.26
C VAL A 429 -6.44 -10.18 17.37
N ASN A 430 -6.33 -10.65 18.62
CA ASN A 430 -6.60 -9.87 19.83
C ASN A 430 -8.04 -9.30 19.86
N ASN A 431 -9.02 -10.11 19.46
CA ASN A 431 -10.42 -9.73 19.45
C ASN A 431 -11.02 -9.83 20.87
N THR A 432 -10.80 -8.78 21.68
CA THR A 432 -11.24 -8.70 23.09
C THR A 432 -12.64 -8.10 23.20
N ASP A 433 -13.18 -8.03 24.41
CA ASP A 433 -14.44 -7.30 24.68
C ASP A 433 -14.35 -5.84 24.21
N GLY A 434 -15.36 -5.38 23.48
CA GLY A 434 -15.42 -4.03 22.90
C GLY A 434 -14.60 -3.85 21.63
N SER A 435 -13.94 -4.89 21.12
CA SER A 435 -13.28 -4.85 19.81
C SER A 435 -14.29 -4.77 18.67
N ILE A 436 -13.87 -4.15 17.56
CA ILE A 436 -14.63 -4.03 16.32
C ILE A 436 -13.70 -4.34 15.15
N VAL A 437 -14.17 -5.21 14.23
CA VAL A 437 -13.51 -5.50 12.96
C VAL A 437 -14.48 -5.20 11.84
N GLY A 438 -14.11 -4.38 10.86
CA GLY A 438 -15.01 -3.93 9.81
C GLY A 438 -14.40 -3.96 8.42
N TYR A 439 -15.28 -4.13 7.46
CA TYR A 439 -14.99 -4.27 6.03
C TYR A 439 -15.89 -3.35 5.21
N LYS A 440 -15.33 -2.53 4.33
CA LYS A 440 -16.03 -1.58 3.46
C LYS A 440 -15.56 -1.79 2.02
N TYR A 441 -16.40 -2.20 1.07
CA TYR A 441 -17.80 -2.55 1.11
C TYR A 441 -18.01 -3.88 0.38
N PHE A 442 -19.12 -4.54 0.66
CA PHE A 442 -19.61 -5.69 -0.12
C PHE A 442 -20.84 -5.30 -0.93
N ASN A 443 -21.01 -5.90 -2.12
CA ASN A 443 -22.21 -5.74 -2.92
C ASN A 443 -23.16 -6.94 -2.73
N PHE A 444 -24.28 -6.70 -2.06
CA PHE A 444 -25.24 -7.74 -1.71
C PHE A 444 -26.34 -7.97 -2.77
N ASP A 445 -26.25 -7.39 -3.97
CA ASP A 445 -27.24 -7.63 -5.02
C ASP A 445 -27.40 -9.11 -5.34
N ALA A 446 -26.32 -9.87 -5.36
CA ALA A 446 -26.35 -11.31 -5.62
C ALA A 446 -27.05 -12.12 -4.54
N THR A 447 -27.19 -11.61 -3.32
CA THR A 447 -27.87 -12.28 -2.19
C THR A 447 -29.22 -11.69 -1.87
N SER A 448 -29.59 -10.57 -2.47
CA SER A 448 -30.85 -9.87 -2.26
C SER A 448 -32.03 -10.77 -2.60
N GLY A 449 -33.06 -10.79 -1.75
CA GLY A 449 -34.24 -11.65 -1.85
C GLY A 449 -34.05 -13.11 -1.40
N ARG A 450 -32.81 -13.53 -1.07
CA ARG A 450 -32.54 -14.88 -0.56
C ARG A 450 -32.91 -15.01 0.92
N LYS A 451 -33.73 -16.02 1.27
CA LYS A 451 -34.18 -16.23 2.67
C LYS A 451 -33.20 -17.01 3.55
N ASN A 452 -32.23 -17.68 2.95
CA ASN A 452 -31.35 -18.61 3.66
C ASN A 452 -29.86 -18.24 3.55
N VAL A 453 -29.56 -16.94 3.51
CA VAL A 453 -28.16 -16.50 3.50
C VAL A 453 -27.48 -16.89 4.81
N LYS A 454 -26.27 -17.41 4.70
CA LYS A 454 -25.43 -17.82 5.82
C LYS A 454 -24.08 -17.12 5.73
N LEU A 455 -23.53 -16.78 6.87
CA LEU A 455 -22.11 -16.50 7.01
C LEU A 455 -21.40 -17.79 7.43
N LEU A 456 -20.35 -18.16 6.71
CA LEU A 456 -19.36 -19.12 7.17
C LEU A 456 -18.14 -18.33 7.61
N LEU A 457 -17.84 -18.37 8.90
CA LEU A 457 -16.72 -17.64 9.52
C LEU A 457 -15.70 -18.65 10.02
N ASN A 458 -14.49 -18.61 9.48
CA ASN A 458 -13.37 -19.43 9.91
C ASN A 458 -12.56 -18.67 10.96
N LEU A 459 -12.39 -19.23 12.12
CA LEU A 459 -11.72 -18.62 13.27
C LEU A 459 -11.04 -19.66 14.15
N ILE A 460 -10.16 -19.20 15.03
CA ILE A 460 -9.55 -20.01 16.09
C ILE A 460 -10.09 -19.51 17.44
N PRO A 461 -10.91 -20.30 18.16
CA PRO A 461 -11.31 -19.97 19.54
C PRO A 461 -10.09 -19.93 20.47
N GLU A 462 -10.09 -19.00 21.43
CA GLU A 462 -8.93 -18.81 22.34
C GLU A 462 -9.27 -19.14 23.82
N GLY A 463 -10.23 -20.06 24.03
CA GLY A 463 -10.56 -20.53 25.38
C GLY A 463 -11.32 -19.52 26.23
N VAL A 464 -12.04 -18.59 25.60
CA VAL A 464 -12.82 -17.52 26.23
C VAL A 464 -14.27 -17.55 25.74
N ASP A 465 -15.22 -17.49 26.66
CA ASP A 465 -16.62 -17.29 26.30
C ASP A 465 -16.84 -15.88 25.75
N GLY A 466 -17.51 -15.79 24.60
CA GLY A 466 -17.79 -14.50 23.99
C GLY A 466 -18.87 -14.56 22.92
N THR A 467 -19.28 -13.40 22.47
CA THR A 467 -20.25 -13.22 21.39
C THR A 467 -19.66 -12.35 20.29
N ILE A 468 -19.77 -12.81 19.05
CA ILE A 468 -19.53 -12.01 17.86
C ILE A 468 -20.88 -11.57 17.32
N THR A 469 -21.16 -10.27 17.30
CA THR A 469 -22.36 -9.71 16.66
C THR A 469 -22.00 -9.19 15.27
N ILE A 470 -22.77 -9.61 14.27
CA ILE A 470 -22.59 -9.21 12.87
C ILE A 470 -23.51 -8.02 12.60
N MET A 471 -22.94 -6.90 12.17
CA MET A 471 -23.64 -5.65 11.91
C MET A 471 -23.45 -5.21 10.47
N ALA A 472 -24.46 -4.55 9.89
CA ALA A 472 -24.33 -3.87 8.61
C ALA A 472 -24.30 -2.35 8.79
N ASP A 473 -23.59 -1.66 7.90
CA ASP A 473 -23.47 -0.20 7.72
C ASP A 473 -22.78 0.56 8.86
N ARG A 474 -23.05 0.22 10.10
CA ARG A 474 -22.37 0.79 11.29
C ARG A 474 -22.24 -0.29 12.37
N PRO A 475 -21.17 -0.22 13.17
CA PRO A 475 -20.98 -1.21 14.24
C PRO A 475 -21.95 -1.05 15.41
N TRP A 476 -22.73 0.06 15.49
CA TRP A 476 -23.64 0.35 16.59
C TRP A 476 -25.06 0.66 16.10
N ALA A 477 -26.06 0.06 16.78
CA ALA A 477 -27.47 0.33 16.50
C ALA A 477 -27.86 1.79 16.75
N SER A 478 -27.21 2.46 17.73
CA SER A 478 -27.38 3.90 18.02
C SER A 478 -27.04 4.80 16.83
N GLN A 479 -26.16 4.33 15.91
CA GLN A 479 -25.80 5.01 14.67
C GLN A 479 -26.49 4.39 13.44
N LYS A 480 -27.62 3.72 13.62
CA LYS A 480 -28.42 3.04 12.58
C LYS A 480 -27.74 1.79 11.98
N GLY A 481 -26.78 1.19 12.67
CA GLY A 481 -26.28 -0.13 12.32
C GLY A 481 -27.39 -1.19 12.46
N GLN A 482 -27.48 -2.08 11.48
CA GLN A 482 -28.43 -3.17 11.48
C GLN A 482 -27.76 -4.46 12.00
N GLU A 483 -28.31 -5.04 13.07
CA GLU A 483 -27.86 -6.35 13.53
C GLU A 483 -28.37 -7.43 12.56
N LEU A 484 -27.42 -8.21 12.01
CA LEU A 484 -27.72 -9.31 11.08
C LEU A 484 -27.80 -10.66 11.80
N GLY A 485 -27.02 -10.85 12.87
CA GLY A 485 -26.99 -12.09 13.64
C GLY A 485 -25.87 -12.14 14.65
N LYS A 486 -25.78 -13.27 15.39
CA LYS A 486 -24.79 -13.50 16.44
C LYS A 486 -24.17 -14.88 16.38
N ILE A 487 -22.91 -14.97 16.74
CA ILE A 487 -22.16 -16.22 16.95
C ILE A 487 -21.75 -16.29 18.41
N GLN A 488 -22.02 -17.42 19.06
CA GLN A 488 -21.54 -17.70 20.42
C GLN A 488 -20.24 -18.49 20.34
N ILE A 489 -19.19 -17.98 20.94
CA ILE A 489 -17.93 -18.68 21.16
C ILE A 489 -17.93 -19.21 22.60
N LYS A 490 -17.56 -20.48 22.77
CA LYS A 490 -17.47 -21.12 24.08
C LYS A 490 -16.04 -21.44 24.43
N ALA A 491 -15.68 -21.26 25.70
CA ALA A 491 -14.33 -21.50 26.21
C ALA A 491 -13.87 -22.95 26.04
N ASP A 492 -14.80 -23.91 25.95
CA ASP A 492 -14.51 -25.32 25.74
C ASP A 492 -14.36 -25.72 24.26
N MET A 493 -14.53 -24.79 23.32
CA MET A 493 -14.30 -25.06 21.90
C MET A 493 -12.82 -25.37 21.64
N PRO A 494 -12.53 -26.27 20.67
CA PRO A 494 -11.15 -26.55 20.28
C PRO A 494 -10.42 -25.29 19.81
N GLN A 495 -9.21 -25.06 20.34
CA GLN A 495 -8.35 -23.92 19.96
C GLN A 495 -7.58 -24.25 18.66
N GLN A 496 -8.31 -24.42 17.58
CA GLN A 496 -7.82 -24.71 16.24
C GLN A 496 -8.75 -24.10 15.19
N PRO A 497 -8.32 -23.95 13.93
CA PRO A 497 -9.18 -23.45 12.85
C PRO A 497 -10.51 -24.18 12.81
N THR A 498 -11.59 -23.42 12.96
CA THR A 498 -12.95 -23.94 13.06
C THR A 498 -13.89 -23.05 12.22
N GLU A 499 -14.61 -23.63 11.26
CA GLU A 499 -15.62 -22.92 10.49
C GLU A 499 -16.97 -22.97 11.20
N ILE A 500 -17.52 -21.81 11.51
CA ILE A 500 -18.82 -21.65 12.16
C ILE A 500 -19.82 -21.09 11.15
N ALA A 501 -20.96 -21.76 11.01
CA ALA A 501 -22.03 -21.32 10.14
C ALA A 501 -23.14 -20.63 10.95
N VAL A 502 -23.51 -19.41 10.57
CA VAL A 502 -24.63 -18.68 11.16
C VAL A 502 -25.61 -18.24 10.06
N LYS A 503 -26.90 -18.42 10.30
CA LYS A 503 -27.95 -17.94 9.39
C LYS A 503 -28.14 -16.44 9.60
N LEU A 504 -28.15 -15.70 8.51
CA LEU A 504 -28.33 -14.25 8.49
C LEU A 504 -29.51 -13.86 7.57
N PRO A 505 -30.77 -14.15 7.97
CA PRO A 505 -31.93 -13.91 7.10
C PRO A 505 -32.07 -12.42 6.74
N ALA A 506 -31.71 -11.52 7.63
CA ALA A 506 -31.73 -10.06 7.40
C ALA A 506 -30.73 -9.61 6.31
N LEU A 507 -29.69 -10.40 6.04
CA LEU A 507 -28.75 -10.08 4.96
C LEU A 507 -29.42 -10.15 3.58
N GLY A 508 -30.40 -11.03 3.39
CA GLY A 508 -31.17 -11.12 2.16
C GLY A 508 -32.10 -9.93 1.90
N GLU A 509 -32.27 -9.02 2.87
CA GLU A 509 -32.99 -7.76 2.71
C GLU A 509 -32.09 -6.63 2.20
N LEU A 510 -30.76 -6.82 2.23
CA LEU A 510 -29.80 -5.86 1.72
C LEU A 510 -29.67 -5.95 0.19
N SER A 511 -29.41 -4.81 -0.44
CA SER A 511 -29.06 -4.70 -1.87
C SER A 511 -28.11 -3.54 -2.08
N GLY A 512 -27.19 -3.67 -3.04
CA GLY A 512 -26.14 -2.69 -3.26
C GLY A 512 -24.98 -2.82 -2.25
N LYS A 513 -24.25 -1.73 -2.07
CA LYS A 513 -23.02 -1.69 -1.25
C LYS A 513 -23.35 -1.46 0.22
N HIS A 514 -22.90 -2.37 1.07
CA HIS A 514 -22.98 -2.28 2.53
C HIS A 514 -21.66 -2.63 3.19
N ALA A 515 -21.34 -1.93 4.29
CA ALA A 515 -20.23 -2.31 5.17
C ALA A 515 -20.67 -3.43 6.12
N ILE A 516 -19.75 -4.31 6.48
CA ILE A 516 -19.97 -5.39 7.45
C ILE A 516 -19.00 -5.23 8.62
N TYR A 517 -19.53 -5.37 9.83
CA TYR A 517 -18.76 -5.29 11.07
C TYR A 517 -18.98 -6.51 11.94
N PHE A 518 -17.92 -6.97 12.57
CA PHE A 518 -17.91 -7.94 13.67
C PHE A 518 -17.58 -7.20 14.96
N THR A 519 -18.52 -7.17 15.91
CA THR A 519 -18.32 -6.56 17.22
C THR A 519 -18.24 -7.67 18.27
N PHE A 520 -17.32 -7.53 19.20
CA PHE A 520 -16.98 -8.57 20.17
C PHE A 520 -17.42 -8.18 21.57
N SER A 521 -18.01 -9.12 22.30
CA SER A 521 -18.38 -8.94 23.69
C SER A 521 -18.07 -10.18 24.53
N SER A 522 -17.54 -9.97 25.73
CA SER A 522 -17.19 -11.02 26.70
C SER A 522 -17.23 -10.48 28.12
N ASP A 523 -17.51 -11.36 29.08
CA ASP A 523 -17.34 -11.03 30.50
C ASP A 523 -15.87 -10.96 30.89
N THR A 524 -14.98 -11.63 30.13
CA THR A 524 -13.53 -11.61 30.33
C THR A 524 -12.89 -10.51 29.46
N LYS A 525 -12.78 -9.30 30.04
CA LYS A 525 -12.55 -8.05 29.29
C LYS A 525 -11.24 -7.97 28.48
N GLU A 526 -10.14 -8.48 29.00
CA GLU A 526 -8.80 -8.28 28.42
C GLU A 526 -8.25 -9.49 27.68
N LYS A 527 -9.06 -10.56 27.54
CA LYS A 527 -8.64 -11.75 26.83
C LYS A 527 -9.28 -11.80 25.45
N SER A 528 -8.49 -12.20 24.47
CA SER A 528 -9.00 -12.45 23.12
C SER A 528 -9.98 -13.62 23.12
N ILE A 529 -11.11 -13.43 22.44
CA ILE A 529 -12.17 -14.42 22.29
C ILE A 529 -11.78 -15.43 21.20
N CYS A 530 -11.21 -14.90 20.11
CA CYS A 530 -10.81 -15.70 18.95
C CYS A 530 -9.86 -14.93 18.04
N THR A 531 -9.17 -15.64 17.17
CA THR A 531 -8.49 -15.12 15.99
C THR A 531 -9.38 -15.32 14.75
N LEU A 532 -9.65 -14.26 13.98
CA LEU A 532 -10.38 -14.36 12.71
C LEU A 532 -9.44 -14.72 11.56
N LEU A 533 -9.81 -15.69 10.73
CA LEU A 533 -9.01 -16.15 9.59
C LEU A 533 -9.58 -15.67 8.25
N ASP A 534 -10.81 -16.07 7.95
CA ASP A 534 -11.50 -15.78 6.70
C ASP A 534 -13.01 -15.98 6.84
N PHE A 535 -13.77 -15.51 5.84
CA PHE A 535 -15.22 -15.68 5.82
C PHE A 535 -15.80 -15.64 4.40
N ILE A 536 -17.04 -16.14 4.26
CA ILE A 536 -17.84 -16.12 3.04
C ILE A 536 -19.34 -16.10 3.37
N PHE A 537 -20.13 -15.40 2.56
CA PHE A 537 -21.59 -15.47 2.62
C PHE A 537 -22.09 -16.48 1.57
N LYS A 538 -23.12 -17.27 1.91
CA LYS A 538 -23.70 -18.30 1.03
C LYS A 538 -25.21 -18.32 1.07
#